data_b71ac02cd7a214c870e02fc0959a5ae4
#
_entry.id   b71ac02cd7a214c870e02fc0959a5ae4
#
_cell.length_a   1.000
_cell.length_b   1.000
_cell.length_c   1.000
_cell.angle_alpha   90.00
_cell.angle_beta   90.00
_cell.angle_gamma   90.00
#
_symmetry.space_group_name_H-M   'P 1'
#
loop_
_entity.id
_entity.type
_entity.pdbx_description
1 polymer ?
#
loop_
_entity_poly.entity_id
_entity_poly.type
_entity_poly.pdbx_seq_one_letter_code
_entity_poly.pdbx_strand_id
1 'polypeptide(L)'
;MKHLLGLGLVASLLGLVGCGGEEPASGADSLVIYSPHSDEIRAEFEAAFQDWYRTQTGREVEVSWPDVGGSSLMLKRLQDKFLSGRDDVDVAFGGGAIYERMKQLGFLEPYRLPDDVLAAIPKTAAGQPLYDPEFCWYGAAISTFGLIYNKQIIQDRGLPMPETWEAMADPKYFGLVGAGDPAKSGSVRKAYEIILQAYGYEKGMAILVRMAANAREFFASASDIPRACAKGEIAVGPCIDFYAQRQRLSEGGESLGFVTPKGLTVLNCDPIAVLKGAPNRRVAEKFVEFVMRPEGQRLWMLPPGAPGGPKQHALERLAVLPSLYGPDAGTRPAMNPFELPPADFYDAAKEDARLAILPDYLRVALVENHEPLRRAWQAVIRKGTPLEPGVSLLVQPLLSEEEMARLGREVWTPIVTLEGATPDEQAEAQRKEEARQRRKSDLETAWSETLRRRYEQLF
;
A
#
# COMPACT_ATOMS: atom_id res chain seq x y z
N MET A 1 -55.61 -64.77 20.04
CA MET A 1 -56.20 -65.50 18.90
C MET A 1 -55.46 -64.99 17.65
N LYS A 2 -54.53 -65.80 17.12
CA LYS A 2 -54.61 -66.54 15.86
C LYS A 2 -54.68 -65.59 14.65
N HIS A 3 -53.91 -65.61 13.59
CA HIS A 3 -52.99 -66.55 12.87
C HIS A 3 -52.11 -65.68 11.95
N LEU A 4 -50.79 -65.80 11.76
CA LEU A 4 -49.99 -66.75 10.96
C LEU A 4 -50.12 -66.68 9.46
N LEU A 5 -48.97 -66.65 8.77
CA LEU A 5 -48.55 -67.06 7.41
C LEU A 5 -48.53 -65.95 6.37
N GLY A 6 -47.61 -65.80 5.48
CA GLY A 6 -46.39 -66.60 5.21
C GLY A 6 -45.61 -66.04 3.99
N LEU A 7 -44.36 -66.36 3.94
CA LEU A 7 -43.37 -66.49 2.85
C LEU A 7 -43.63 -65.97 1.43
N GLY A 8 -42.63 -65.37 0.86
CA GLY A 8 -42.43 -65.23 -0.58
C GLY A 8 -41.10 -64.55 -0.91
N LEU A 9 -40.01 -65.34 -0.96
CA LEU A 9 -38.65 -64.95 -1.40
C LEU A 9 -38.59 -64.99 -2.94
N VAL A 10 -38.25 -63.86 -3.61
CA VAL A 10 -37.72 -63.94 -4.99
C VAL A 10 -36.57 -62.93 -5.09
N ALA A 11 -35.36 -63.46 -5.20
CA ALA A 11 -34.17 -62.71 -5.55
C ALA A 11 -34.12 -62.47 -7.07
N SER A 12 -33.92 -61.23 -7.48
CA SER A 12 -33.52 -60.91 -8.84
C SER A 12 -32.36 -59.94 -8.77
N LEU A 13 -31.15 -60.47 -9.02
CA LEU A 13 -29.97 -59.70 -9.35
C LEU A 13 -30.20 -59.03 -10.71
N LEU A 14 -30.17 -57.68 -10.74
CA LEU A 14 -29.91 -56.91 -11.94
C LEU A 14 -28.77 -55.95 -11.62
N GLY A 15 -27.61 -56.21 -12.21
CA GLY A 15 -26.47 -55.34 -12.16
C GLY A 15 -26.78 -54.03 -12.87
N LEU A 16 -26.67 -52.94 -12.13
CA LEU A 16 -26.57 -51.57 -12.67
C LEU A 16 -25.10 -51.15 -12.62
N VAL A 17 -24.51 -51.05 -13.82
CA VAL A 17 -23.30 -50.33 -14.08
C VAL A 17 -23.60 -48.86 -13.75
N GLY A 18 -23.15 -48.41 -12.58
CA GLY A 18 -23.20 -47.01 -12.18
C GLY A 18 -22.05 -46.27 -12.90
N CYS A 19 -22.39 -45.50 -13.94
CA CYS A 19 -21.57 -44.36 -14.32
C CYS A 19 -21.46 -43.42 -13.12
N GLY A 20 -20.31 -43.34 -12.49
CA GLY A 20 -20.03 -42.36 -11.48
C GLY A 20 -19.97 -40.94 -12.12
N GLY A 21 -21.13 -40.32 -12.23
CA GLY A 21 -21.24 -38.89 -12.33
C GLY A 21 -20.97 -38.31 -10.93
N GLU A 22 -19.89 -37.59 -10.74
CA GLU A 22 -19.76 -36.74 -9.56
C GLU A 22 -20.99 -35.82 -9.53
N GLU A 23 -21.84 -35.97 -8.52
CA GLU A 23 -22.88 -34.99 -8.24
C GLU A 23 -22.14 -33.63 -8.00
N PRO A 24 -22.58 -32.52 -8.63
CA PRO A 24 -22.04 -31.23 -8.36
C PRO A 24 -22.28 -30.93 -6.86
N ALA A 25 -21.23 -30.69 -6.12
CA ALA A 25 -21.32 -30.26 -4.74
C ALA A 25 -22.26 -29.02 -4.68
N SER A 26 -23.40 -29.15 -3.98
CA SER A 26 -24.42 -28.12 -3.86
C SER A 26 -24.02 -27.05 -2.87
N GLY A 27 -22.97 -26.29 -3.18
CA GLY A 27 -22.51 -25.16 -2.39
C GLY A 27 -21.74 -24.15 -3.26
N ALA A 28 -21.78 -22.89 -2.90
CA ALA A 28 -20.92 -21.86 -3.49
C ALA A 28 -19.45 -22.16 -3.17
N ASP A 29 -18.56 -21.87 -4.12
CA ASP A 29 -17.12 -21.84 -3.83
C ASP A 29 -16.81 -20.69 -2.88
N SER A 30 -15.70 -20.73 -2.13
CA SER A 30 -15.32 -19.72 -1.17
C SER A 30 -13.98 -19.10 -1.51
N LEU A 31 -13.82 -17.80 -1.19
CA LEU A 31 -12.56 -17.07 -1.37
C LEU A 31 -12.37 -16.07 -0.23
N VAL A 32 -11.24 -16.14 0.46
CA VAL A 32 -10.89 -15.22 1.54
C VAL A 32 -9.71 -14.34 1.10
N ILE A 33 -9.91 -13.03 1.11
CA ILE A 33 -8.93 -12.06 0.61
C ILE A 33 -8.50 -11.09 1.72
N TYR A 34 -7.21 -11.02 2.00
CA TYR A 34 -6.65 -9.94 2.81
C TYR A 34 -6.30 -8.74 1.93
N SER A 35 -6.89 -7.59 2.25
CA SER A 35 -6.71 -6.38 1.45
C SER A 35 -6.81 -5.10 2.30
N PRO A 36 -5.87 -4.16 2.16
CA PRO A 36 -5.97 -2.83 2.75
C PRO A 36 -6.77 -1.85 1.88
N HIS A 37 -7.36 -2.32 0.79
CA HIS A 37 -8.20 -1.51 -0.08
C HIS A 37 -9.46 -1.00 0.64
N SER A 38 -9.98 0.14 0.18
CA SER A 38 -11.25 0.67 0.65
C SER A 38 -12.44 -0.23 0.28
N ASP A 39 -13.55 -0.06 1.01
CA ASP A 39 -14.76 -0.86 0.78
C ASP A 39 -15.30 -0.74 -0.64
N GLU A 40 -15.16 0.43 -1.27
CA GLU A 40 -15.60 0.66 -2.65
C GLU A 40 -14.80 -0.22 -3.64
N ILE A 41 -13.46 -0.30 -3.48
CA ILE A 41 -12.64 -1.17 -4.33
C ILE A 41 -13.03 -2.64 -4.13
N ARG A 42 -13.15 -3.06 -2.86
CA ARG A 42 -13.53 -4.45 -2.53
C ARG A 42 -14.90 -4.80 -3.13
N ALA A 43 -15.90 -3.94 -2.96
CA ALA A 43 -17.25 -4.18 -3.48
C ALA A 43 -17.31 -4.27 -5.01
N GLU A 44 -16.58 -3.39 -5.74
CA GLU A 44 -16.57 -3.44 -7.21
C GLU A 44 -15.87 -4.68 -7.74
N PHE A 45 -14.72 -5.09 -7.13
CA PHE A 45 -14.01 -6.30 -7.53
C PHE A 45 -14.79 -7.58 -7.16
N GLU A 46 -15.43 -7.62 -6.00
CA GLU A 46 -16.29 -8.74 -5.59
C GLU A 46 -17.42 -8.96 -6.58
N ALA A 47 -18.22 -7.92 -6.83
CA ALA A 47 -19.40 -8.02 -7.71
C ALA A 47 -19.02 -8.41 -9.15
N ALA A 48 -17.91 -7.84 -9.68
CA ALA A 48 -17.46 -8.16 -11.02
C ALA A 48 -16.85 -9.57 -11.12
N PHE A 49 -16.10 -9.99 -10.08
CA PHE A 49 -15.54 -11.34 -10.03
C PHE A 49 -16.63 -12.41 -9.92
N GLN A 50 -17.63 -12.22 -9.10
CA GLN A 50 -18.77 -13.15 -8.97
C GLN A 50 -19.47 -13.36 -10.31
N ASP A 51 -19.75 -12.29 -11.07
CA ASP A 51 -20.35 -12.37 -12.40
C ASP A 51 -19.43 -13.08 -13.40
N TRP A 52 -18.13 -12.74 -13.40
CA TRP A 52 -17.14 -13.38 -14.27
C TRP A 52 -16.93 -14.86 -13.90
N TYR A 53 -16.80 -15.19 -12.61
CA TYR A 53 -16.58 -16.54 -12.13
C TYR A 53 -17.74 -17.47 -12.50
N ARG A 54 -18.97 -17.02 -12.29
CA ARG A 54 -20.18 -17.75 -12.69
C ARG A 54 -20.21 -17.99 -14.20
N THR A 55 -19.83 -16.99 -15.00
CA THR A 55 -19.77 -17.12 -16.47
C THR A 55 -18.70 -18.14 -16.90
N GLN A 56 -17.56 -18.18 -16.23
CA GLN A 56 -16.44 -19.07 -16.58
C GLN A 56 -16.62 -20.50 -16.08
N THR A 57 -17.26 -20.69 -14.93
CA THR A 57 -17.30 -21.98 -14.23
C THR A 57 -18.70 -22.58 -14.09
N GLY A 58 -19.75 -21.80 -14.29
CA GLY A 58 -21.12 -22.18 -13.97
C GLY A 58 -21.43 -22.27 -12.47
N ARG A 59 -20.50 -21.85 -11.59
CA ARG A 59 -20.62 -21.93 -10.13
C ARG A 59 -20.66 -20.54 -9.51
N GLU A 60 -21.34 -20.44 -8.36
CA GLU A 60 -21.30 -19.24 -7.52
C GLU A 60 -20.04 -19.24 -6.64
N VAL A 61 -19.61 -18.03 -6.21
CA VAL A 61 -18.52 -17.85 -5.26
C VAL A 61 -18.89 -16.83 -4.20
N GLU A 62 -18.61 -17.17 -2.93
CA GLU A 62 -18.69 -16.26 -1.80
C GLU A 62 -17.32 -15.68 -1.51
N VAL A 63 -17.21 -14.36 -1.51
CA VAL A 63 -15.96 -13.65 -1.25
C VAL A 63 -16.00 -13.00 0.13
N SER A 64 -14.97 -13.23 0.92
CA SER A 64 -14.82 -12.66 2.27
C SER A 64 -13.62 -11.73 2.34
N TRP A 65 -13.82 -10.54 2.93
CA TRP A 65 -12.79 -9.50 3.11
C TRP A 65 -12.60 -9.18 4.61
N PRO A 66 -11.88 -10.00 5.36
CA PRO A 66 -11.59 -9.67 6.75
C PRO A 66 -10.89 -8.32 6.87
N ASP A 67 -11.27 -7.51 7.87
CA ASP A 67 -10.57 -6.24 8.10
C ASP A 67 -9.14 -6.49 8.56
N VAL A 68 -8.19 -6.04 7.77
CA VAL A 68 -6.75 -6.18 8.04
C VAL A 68 -6.07 -4.86 8.38
N GLY A 69 -6.80 -3.75 8.32
CA GLY A 69 -6.25 -2.40 8.44
C GLY A 69 -5.34 -2.03 7.26
N GLY A 70 -4.32 -1.24 7.50
CA GLY A 70 -3.35 -0.84 6.47
C GLY A 70 -2.30 -1.92 6.17
N SER A 71 -1.50 -1.69 5.12
CA SER A 71 -0.50 -2.65 4.59
C SER A 71 0.46 -3.20 5.66
N SER A 72 0.93 -2.36 6.57
CA SER A 72 1.84 -2.80 7.65
C SER A 72 1.17 -3.74 8.64
N LEU A 73 -0.11 -3.50 8.96
CA LEU A 73 -0.89 -4.36 9.84
C LEU A 73 -1.27 -5.67 9.13
N MET A 74 -1.58 -5.60 7.83
CA MET A 74 -1.81 -6.80 7.00
C MET A 74 -0.60 -7.73 7.01
N LEU A 75 0.61 -7.19 6.80
CA LEU A 75 1.84 -7.99 6.86
C LEU A 75 2.02 -8.64 8.24
N LYS A 76 1.79 -7.89 9.32
CA LYS A 76 1.89 -8.44 10.68
C LYS A 76 0.88 -9.56 10.90
N ARG A 77 -0.38 -9.38 10.50
CA ARG A 77 -1.42 -10.42 10.62
C ARG A 77 -1.08 -11.68 9.82
N LEU A 78 -0.48 -11.53 8.63
CA LEU A 78 0.02 -12.67 7.85
C LEU A 78 1.17 -13.37 8.58
N GLN A 79 2.11 -12.63 9.16
CA GLN A 79 3.18 -13.22 9.97
C GLN A 79 2.62 -14.03 11.15
N ASP A 80 1.72 -13.44 11.94
CA ASP A 80 1.09 -14.10 13.09
C ASP A 80 0.32 -15.36 12.67
N LYS A 81 -0.30 -15.32 11.48
CA LYS A 81 -1.05 -16.43 10.89
C LYS A 81 -0.13 -17.58 10.47
N PHE A 82 0.89 -17.31 9.68
CA PHE A 82 1.85 -18.34 9.24
C PHE A 82 2.60 -18.95 10.43
N LEU A 83 2.95 -18.15 11.45
CA LEU A 83 3.55 -18.65 12.70
C LEU A 83 2.61 -19.55 13.52
N SER A 84 1.29 -19.36 13.41
CA SER A 84 0.30 -20.18 14.11
C SER A 84 -0.20 -21.38 13.30
N GLY A 85 0.33 -21.62 12.10
CA GLY A 85 -0.05 -22.73 11.22
C GLY A 85 -1.52 -22.67 10.76
N ARG A 86 -2.10 -21.47 10.64
CA ARG A 86 -3.49 -21.31 10.17
C ARG A 86 -3.53 -20.98 8.69
N ASP A 87 -4.13 -21.84 7.89
CA ASP A 87 -4.32 -21.67 6.46
C ASP A 87 -5.81 -21.35 6.19
N ASP A 88 -6.23 -20.10 6.42
CA ASP A 88 -7.61 -19.65 6.29
C ASP A 88 -7.77 -18.41 5.39
N VAL A 89 -6.75 -18.06 4.61
CA VAL A 89 -6.75 -16.96 3.65
C VAL A 89 -6.13 -17.39 2.34
N ASP A 90 -6.73 -16.98 1.24
CA ASP A 90 -6.35 -17.43 -0.09
C ASP A 90 -5.48 -16.43 -0.85
N VAL A 91 -5.81 -15.14 -0.75
CA VAL A 91 -5.21 -14.08 -1.58
C VAL A 91 -4.80 -12.90 -0.72
N ALA A 92 -3.66 -12.30 -1.03
CA ALA A 92 -3.30 -10.94 -0.65
C ALA A 92 -3.53 -10.01 -1.85
N PHE A 93 -4.28 -8.91 -1.67
CA PHE A 93 -4.62 -7.98 -2.74
C PHE A 93 -4.40 -6.52 -2.31
N GLY A 94 -3.42 -5.86 -2.91
CA GLY A 94 -2.99 -4.51 -2.53
C GLY A 94 -1.97 -4.48 -1.39
N GLY A 95 -1.49 -3.29 -1.04
CA GLY A 95 -0.54 -3.09 0.05
C GLY A 95 0.88 -2.71 -0.39
N GLY A 96 1.15 -2.66 -1.68
CA GLY A 96 2.39 -2.10 -2.22
C GLY A 96 3.64 -2.91 -1.87
N ALA A 97 4.67 -2.25 -1.35
CA ALA A 97 6.03 -2.78 -1.17
C ALA A 97 6.20 -3.98 -0.20
N ILE A 98 5.13 -4.48 0.45
CA ILE A 98 5.26 -5.59 1.39
C ILE A 98 5.46 -6.97 0.71
N TYR A 99 5.21 -7.08 -0.60
CA TYR A 99 5.21 -8.37 -1.30
C TYR A 99 6.60 -8.99 -1.43
N GLU A 100 7.64 -8.20 -1.66
CA GLU A 100 9.02 -8.70 -1.63
C GLU A 100 9.36 -9.30 -0.26
N ARG A 101 8.92 -8.64 0.82
CA ARG A 101 9.09 -9.17 2.17
C ARG A 101 8.28 -10.44 2.40
N MET A 102 7.05 -10.50 1.90
CA MET A 102 6.21 -11.71 1.97
C MET A 102 6.84 -12.88 1.19
N LYS A 103 7.44 -12.60 0.02
CA LYS A 103 8.19 -13.59 -0.77
C LYS A 103 9.39 -14.12 0.01
N GLN A 104 10.22 -13.25 0.57
CA GLN A 104 11.38 -13.62 1.39
C GLN A 104 11.00 -14.47 2.61
N LEU A 105 9.82 -14.23 3.19
CA LEU A 105 9.28 -14.99 4.33
C LEU A 105 8.62 -16.31 3.89
N GLY A 106 8.50 -16.57 2.59
CA GLY A 106 7.89 -17.79 2.05
C GLY A 106 6.36 -17.84 2.18
N PHE A 107 5.69 -16.68 2.23
CA PHE A 107 4.24 -16.58 2.38
C PHE A 107 3.48 -16.61 1.06
N LEU A 108 4.18 -16.52 -0.08
CA LEU A 108 3.57 -16.47 -1.40
C LEU A 108 3.70 -17.81 -2.11
N GLU A 109 2.63 -18.19 -2.83
CA GLU A 109 2.60 -19.36 -3.69
C GLU A 109 2.81 -18.92 -5.15
N PRO A 110 3.81 -19.42 -5.86
CA PRO A 110 3.96 -19.13 -7.27
C PRO A 110 2.75 -19.60 -8.08
N TYR A 111 2.21 -18.70 -8.89
CA TYR A 111 1.12 -18.97 -9.83
C TYR A 111 1.41 -18.30 -11.17
N ARG A 112 1.67 -19.08 -12.21
CA ARG A 112 1.88 -18.55 -13.56
C ARG A 112 0.55 -18.34 -14.26
N LEU A 113 0.23 -17.10 -14.60
CA LEU A 113 -0.96 -16.74 -15.37
C LEU A 113 -1.01 -17.46 -16.73
N PRO A 114 -2.22 -17.67 -17.31
CA PRO A 114 -2.37 -18.12 -18.69
C PRO A 114 -1.53 -17.27 -19.66
N ASP A 115 -1.01 -17.89 -20.71
CA ASP A 115 -0.08 -17.27 -21.65
C ASP A 115 -0.64 -16.00 -22.31
N ASP A 116 -1.95 -15.98 -22.65
CA ASP A 116 -2.64 -14.86 -23.23
C ASP A 116 -2.70 -13.65 -22.27
N VAL A 117 -2.92 -13.91 -20.98
CA VAL A 117 -2.94 -12.87 -19.94
C VAL A 117 -1.54 -12.33 -19.66
N LEU A 118 -0.59 -13.23 -19.47
CA LEU A 118 0.81 -12.86 -19.16
C LEU A 118 1.44 -12.06 -20.30
N ALA A 119 1.17 -12.42 -21.56
CA ALA A 119 1.70 -11.72 -22.74
C ALA A 119 1.20 -10.28 -22.88
N ALA A 120 0.02 -9.95 -22.28
CA ALA A 120 -0.54 -8.61 -22.31
C ALA A 120 0.10 -7.66 -21.28
N ILE A 121 0.82 -8.19 -20.30
CA ILE A 121 1.42 -7.43 -19.18
C ILE A 121 2.90 -7.17 -19.51
N PRO A 122 3.35 -5.91 -19.64
CA PRO A 122 4.77 -5.61 -19.78
C PRO A 122 5.55 -6.06 -18.54
N LYS A 123 6.83 -6.41 -18.71
CA LYS A 123 7.70 -6.76 -17.59
C LYS A 123 7.90 -5.58 -16.63
N THR A 124 7.97 -4.37 -17.20
CA THR A 124 8.23 -3.15 -16.44
C THR A 124 7.41 -1.98 -16.97
N ALA A 125 7.15 -0.99 -16.09
CA ALA A 125 6.70 0.35 -16.49
C ALA A 125 7.56 1.38 -15.76
N ALA A 126 8.09 2.37 -16.47
CA ALA A 126 9.04 3.37 -15.97
C ALA A 126 10.20 2.76 -15.14
N GLY A 127 10.73 1.61 -15.57
CA GLY A 127 11.81 0.88 -14.90
C GLY A 127 11.38 0.04 -13.69
N GLN A 128 10.11 0.12 -13.26
CA GLN A 128 9.61 -0.68 -12.13
C GLN A 128 8.99 -2.00 -12.61
N PRO A 129 9.25 -3.14 -11.96
CA PRO A 129 8.68 -4.43 -12.33
C PRO A 129 7.15 -4.41 -12.14
N LEU A 130 6.42 -5.00 -13.11
CA LEU A 130 4.97 -5.19 -13.03
C LEU A 130 4.58 -6.60 -12.57
N TYR A 131 5.52 -7.51 -12.43
CA TYR A 131 5.33 -8.81 -11.81
C TYR A 131 6.67 -9.44 -11.41
N ASP A 132 6.61 -10.36 -10.48
CA ASP A 132 7.77 -11.12 -10.03
C ASP A 132 8.24 -12.13 -11.09
N PRO A 133 9.54 -12.23 -11.41
CA PRO A 133 10.05 -13.20 -12.40
C PRO A 133 9.77 -14.66 -12.05
N GLU A 134 9.55 -14.98 -10.76
CA GLU A 134 9.16 -16.32 -10.30
C GLU A 134 7.64 -16.46 -10.14
N PHE A 135 6.87 -15.47 -10.58
CA PHE A 135 5.40 -15.44 -10.55
C PHE A 135 4.78 -15.51 -9.15
N CYS A 136 5.48 -15.04 -8.14
CA CYS A 136 4.97 -14.97 -6.78
C CYS A 136 3.94 -13.83 -6.58
N TRP A 137 4.02 -12.77 -7.37
CA TRP A 137 3.06 -11.67 -7.34
C TRP A 137 2.93 -10.97 -8.71
N TYR A 138 1.83 -10.28 -8.93
CA TYR A 138 1.54 -9.44 -10.09
C TYR A 138 1.09 -8.06 -9.63
N GLY A 139 1.53 -6.99 -10.31
CA GLY A 139 0.98 -5.66 -10.12
C GLY A 139 -0.46 -5.64 -10.64
N ALA A 140 -1.41 -5.39 -9.76
CA ALA A 140 -2.83 -5.34 -10.11
C ALA A 140 -3.27 -3.94 -10.54
N ALA A 141 -2.61 -2.91 -10.04
CA ALA A 141 -2.78 -1.51 -10.42
C ALA A 141 -1.44 -0.77 -10.34
N ILE A 142 -1.37 0.36 -11.03
CA ILE A 142 -0.23 1.28 -10.95
C ILE A 142 -0.67 2.55 -10.24
N SER A 143 0.25 3.18 -9.51
CA SER A 143 0.05 4.48 -8.90
C SER A 143 1.32 5.32 -9.00
N THR A 144 1.14 6.65 -8.95
CA THR A 144 2.21 7.63 -8.84
C THR A 144 2.05 8.45 -7.57
N PHE A 145 3.09 9.17 -7.19
CA PHE A 145 3.09 10.04 -6.04
C PHE A 145 3.36 11.48 -6.45
N GLY A 146 2.70 12.41 -5.80
CA GLY A 146 2.82 13.82 -6.11
C GLY A 146 2.26 14.70 -5.00
N LEU A 147 1.92 15.92 -5.38
CA LEU A 147 1.41 16.96 -4.50
C LEU A 147 -0.03 17.29 -4.91
N ILE A 148 -0.95 17.16 -3.97
CA ILE A 148 -2.27 17.78 -4.11
C ILE A 148 -2.22 19.19 -3.54
N TYR A 149 -2.89 20.14 -4.19
CA TYR A 149 -2.90 21.52 -3.74
C TYR A 149 -4.24 22.21 -4.02
N ASN A 150 -4.56 23.21 -3.21
CA ASN A 150 -5.74 24.07 -3.38
C ASN A 150 -5.35 25.32 -4.18
N LYS A 151 -5.87 25.44 -5.42
CA LYS A 151 -5.58 26.53 -6.36
C LYS A 151 -5.97 27.89 -5.79
N GLN A 152 -7.12 27.96 -5.09
CA GLN A 152 -7.62 29.21 -4.53
C GLN A 152 -6.70 29.72 -3.43
N ILE A 153 -6.28 28.86 -2.49
CA ILE A 153 -5.35 29.27 -1.42
C ILE A 153 -4.00 29.70 -2.01
N ILE A 154 -3.49 28.99 -3.01
CA ILE A 154 -2.24 29.35 -3.69
C ILE A 154 -2.36 30.77 -4.27
N GLN A 155 -3.45 31.06 -4.99
CA GLN A 155 -3.71 32.35 -5.59
C GLN A 155 -3.91 33.45 -4.55
N ASP A 156 -4.82 33.26 -3.59
CA ASP A 156 -5.19 34.27 -2.59
C ASP A 156 -4.04 34.69 -1.69
N ARG A 157 -3.12 33.77 -1.44
CA ARG A 157 -1.93 34.02 -0.60
C ARG A 157 -0.68 34.33 -1.38
N GLY A 158 -0.74 34.35 -2.70
CA GLY A 158 0.42 34.61 -3.57
C GLY A 158 1.54 33.58 -3.36
N LEU A 159 1.20 32.31 -3.11
CA LEU A 159 2.18 31.26 -2.89
C LEU A 159 2.76 30.79 -4.24
N PRO A 160 4.03 30.35 -4.27
CA PRO A 160 4.59 29.72 -5.47
C PRO A 160 3.85 28.41 -5.78
N MET A 161 3.74 28.07 -7.08
CA MET A 161 3.16 26.76 -7.46
C MET A 161 4.00 25.62 -6.88
N PRO A 162 3.38 24.58 -6.29
CA PRO A 162 4.09 23.45 -5.70
C PRO A 162 4.46 22.40 -6.78
N GLU A 163 5.48 22.68 -7.58
CA GLU A 163 5.89 21.82 -8.71
C GLU A 163 6.79 20.64 -8.27
N THR A 164 7.50 20.80 -7.15
CA THR A 164 8.42 19.79 -6.61
C THR A 164 8.17 19.55 -5.12
N TRP A 165 8.74 18.47 -4.59
CA TRP A 165 8.64 18.15 -3.16
C TRP A 165 9.18 19.25 -2.25
N GLU A 166 10.19 20.01 -2.72
CA GLU A 166 10.78 21.13 -1.98
C GLU A 166 9.78 22.25 -1.68
N ALA A 167 8.71 22.38 -2.47
CA ALA A 167 7.68 23.38 -2.24
C ALA A 167 7.08 23.28 -0.82
N MET A 168 6.88 22.05 -0.31
CA MET A 168 6.37 21.86 1.05
C MET A 168 7.36 22.31 2.14
N ALA A 169 8.62 22.46 1.81
CA ALA A 169 9.70 22.93 2.71
C ALA A 169 9.91 24.45 2.66
N ASP A 170 9.24 25.18 1.76
CA ASP A 170 9.33 26.64 1.66
C ASP A 170 8.64 27.29 2.86
N PRO A 171 9.31 28.22 3.57
CA PRO A 171 8.73 28.95 4.71
C PRO A 171 7.39 29.65 4.40
N LYS A 172 7.12 30.02 3.16
CA LYS A 172 5.84 30.62 2.74
C LYS A 172 4.65 29.71 2.98
N TYR A 173 4.86 28.39 3.05
CA TYR A 173 3.83 27.43 3.35
C TYR A 173 3.67 27.12 4.84
N PHE A 174 4.27 27.90 5.75
CA PHE A 174 4.18 27.67 7.19
C PHE A 174 2.71 27.65 7.66
N GLY A 175 2.31 26.53 8.28
CA GLY A 175 0.93 26.29 8.73
C GLY A 175 -0.08 25.93 7.64
N LEU A 176 0.38 25.72 6.40
CA LEU A 176 -0.47 25.44 5.24
C LEU A 176 -0.18 24.07 4.59
N VAL A 177 0.75 23.31 5.11
CA VAL A 177 1.07 21.95 4.64
C VAL A 177 0.24 20.94 5.43
N GLY A 178 -0.33 19.96 4.75
CA GLY A 178 -0.86 18.74 5.36
C GLY A 178 0.16 17.63 5.23
N ALA A 179 0.65 17.09 6.32
CA ALA A 179 1.56 15.94 6.33
C ALA A 179 0.81 14.65 6.71
N GLY A 180 1.37 13.50 6.45
CA GLY A 180 0.81 12.21 6.89
C GLY A 180 1.73 11.51 7.88
N ASP A 181 1.15 10.66 8.72
CA ASP A 181 1.90 9.81 9.65
C ASP A 181 2.42 8.57 8.90
N PRO A 182 3.75 8.45 8.67
CA PRO A 182 4.32 7.35 7.90
C PRO A 182 4.24 5.99 8.62
N ALA A 183 4.02 5.98 9.93
CA ALA A 183 3.81 4.75 10.70
C ALA A 183 2.39 4.18 10.51
N LYS A 184 1.43 5.03 10.11
CA LYS A 184 0.03 4.64 9.90
C LYS A 184 -0.33 4.43 8.43
N SER A 185 0.37 5.10 7.51
CA SER A 185 0.05 5.08 6.08
C SER A 185 1.24 4.63 5.22
N GLY A 186 1.07 3.51 4.52
CA GLY A 186 2.06 2.98 3.59
C GLY A 186 2.33 3.91 2.39
N SER A 187 1.31 4.59 1.85
CA SER A 187 1.49 5.55 0.75
C SER A 187 2.21 6.83 1.20
N VAL A 188 1.96 7.31 2.42
CA VAL A 188 2.73 8.42 3.00
C VAL A 188 4.19 8.03 3.18
N ARG A 189 4.45 6.86 3.77
CA ARG A 189 5.82 6.33 3.91
C ARG A 189 6.52 6.24 2.56
N LYS A 190 5.83 5.75 1.52
CA LYS A 190 6.37 5.64 0.16
C LYS A 190 6.72 7.01 -0.42
N ALA A 191 5.86 8.02 -0.24
CA ALA A 191 6.14 9.38 -0.68
C ALA A 191 7.40 9.95 0.02
N TYR A 192 7.56 9.69 1.32
CA TYR A 192 8.75 10.15 2.05
C TYR A 192 10.02 9.41 1.63
N GLU A 193 9.93 8.11 1.36
CA GLU A 193 11.04 7.33 0.79
C GLU A 193 11.44 7.86 -0.60
N ILE A 194 10.48 8.22 -1.45
CA ILE A 194 10.74 8.86 -2.75
C ILE A 194 11.51 10.15 -2.57
N ILE A 195 11.13 11.01 -1.62
CA ILE A 195 11.85 12.26 -1.31
C ILE A 195 13.28 11.97 -0.88
N LEU A 196 13.47 10.99 0.01
CA LEU A 196 14.81 10.61 0.49
C LEU A 196 15.73 10.13 -0.64
N GLN A 197 15.20 9.41 -1.61
CA GLN A 197 16.01 8.91 -2.71
C GLN A 197 16.18 9.93 -3.84
N ALA A 198 15.14 10.68 -4.19
CA ALA A 198 15.20 11.68 -5.26
C ALA A 198 16.18 12.82 -4.97
N TYR A 199 16.36 13.19 -3.71
CA TYR A 199 17.26 14.28 -3.31
C TYR A 199 18.52 13.79 -2.60
N GLY A 200 18.66 12.50 -2.36
CA GLY A 200 19.66 11.93 -1.45
C GLY A 200 19.25 12.06 0.01
N TYR A 201 19.79 11.20 0.88
CA TYR A 201 19.31 11.03 2.24
C TYR A 201 19.33 12.33 3.06
N GLU A 202 20.44 13.05 3.10
CA GLU A 202 20.57 14.25 3.92
C GLU A 202 19.66 15.40 3.45
N LYS A 203 19.67 15.70 2.14
CA LYS A 203 18.81 16.73 1.57
C LYS A 203 17.34 16.32 1.65
N GLY A 204 17.02 15.06 1.40
CA GLY A 204 15.67 14.51 1.55
C GLY A 204 15.15 14.65 2.99
N MET A 205 15.98 14.31 4.00
CA MET A 205 15.64 14.54 5.41
C MET A 205 15.41 16.01 5.72
N ALA A 206 16.24 16.90 5.18
CA ALA A 206 16.07 18.34 5.36
C ALA A 206 14.74 18.85 4.75
N ILE A 207 14.29 18.28 3.62
CA ILE A 207 12.99 18.58 3.04
C ILE A 207 11.86 18.06 3.97
N LEU A 208 11.95 16.80 4.43
CA LEU A 208 10.93 16.20 5.30
C LEU A 208 10.79 16.95 6.64
N VAL A 209 11.90 17.35 7.27
CA VAL A 209 11.90 18.11 8.52
C VAL A 209 11.24 19.49 8.33
N ARG A 210 11.59 20.22 7.26
CA ARG A 210 10.97 21.52 6.97
C ARG A 210 9.52 21.41 6.54
N MET A 211 9.16 20.38 5.77
CA MET A 211 7.78 20.05 5.45
C MET A 211 6.97 19.83 6.74
N ALA A 212 7.49 19.00 7.66
CA ALA A 212 6.89 18.76 8.96
C ALA A 212 6.78 20.04 9.80
N ALA A 213 7.79 20.89 9.79
CA ALA A 213 7.79 22.17 10.48
C ALA A 213 6.73 23.16 9.89
N ASN A 214 6.47 23.08 8.59
CA ASN A 214 5.43 23.83 7.90
C ASN A 214 4.04 23.20 8.06
N ALA A 215 3.96 21.94 8.53
CA ALA A 215 2.69 21.25 8.61
C ALA A 215 1.74 21.91 9.60
N ARG A 216 0.47 22.00 9.22
CA ARG A 216 -0.61 22.33 10.11
C ARG A 216 -0.87 21.18 11.08
N GLU A 217 -0.90 19.97 10.52
CA GLU A 217 -1.15 18.73 11.26
C GLU A 217 -0.63 17.50 10.51
N PHE A 218 -0.60 16.36 11.21
CA PHE A 218 -0.31 15.04 10.66
C PHE A 218 -1.57 14.19 10.61
N PHE A 219 -1.96 13.78 9.39
CA PHE A 219 -3.11 12.92 9.16
C PHE A 219 -2.74 11.43 9.34
N ALA A 220 -3.65 10.68 9.95
CA ALA A 220 -3.47 9.23 10.13
C ALA A 220 -3.67 8.44 8.82
N SER A 221 -4.55 8.94 7.94
CA SER A 221 -4.82 8.36 6.63
C SER A 221 -4.36 9.27 5.51
N ALA A 222 -3.72 8.72 4.48
CA ALA A 222 -3.35 9.47 3.29
C ALA A 222 -4.56 10.07 2.54
N SER A 223 -5.75 9.47 2.67
CA SER A 223 -6.99 9.99 2.06
C SER A 223 -7.53 11.24 2.75
N ASP A 224 -7.07 11.57 3.96
CA ASP A 224 -7.49 12.77 4.67
C ASP A 224 -6.83 14.04 4.13
N ILE A 225 -5.61 13.91 3.58
CA ILE A 225 -4.86 15.04 3.01
C ILE A 225 -5.63 15.70 1.85
N PRO A 226 -6.08 14.98 0.79
CA PRO A 226 -6.88 15.61 -0.26
C PRO A 226 -8.23 16.17 0.24
N ARG A 227 -8.85 15.56 1.24
CA ARG A 227 -10.08 16.10 1.87
C ARG A 227 -9.84 17.41 2.59
N ALA A 228 -8.77 17.52 3.38
CA ALA A 228 -8.38 18.76 4.06
C ALA A 228 -8.01 19.86 3.05
N CYS A 229 -7.35 19.48 1.95
CA CYS A 229 -7.05 20.37 0.85
C CYS A 229 -8.33 20.92 0.17
N ALA A 230 -9.32 20.05 -0.09
CA ALA A 230 -10.62 20.44 -0.66
C ALA A 230 -11.40 21.40 0.25
N LYS A 231 -11.34 21.17 1.57
CA LYS A 231 -11.97 22.04 2.57
C LYS A 231 -11.25 23.39 2.78
N GLY A 232 -10.08 23.58 2.15
CA GLY A 232 -9.28 24.79 2.35
C GLY A 232 -8.56 24.85 3.71
N GLU A 233 -8.43 23.74 4.41
CA GLU A 233 -7.73 23.66 5.69
C GLU A 233 -6.22 23.69 5.50
N ILE A 234 -5.73 23.16 4.37
CA ILE A 234 -4.33 23.16 3.94
C ILE A 234 -4.22 23.60 2.48
N ALA A 235 -3.05 24.15 2.11
CA ALA A 235 -2.76 24.57 0.74
C ALA A 235 -2.17 23.45 -0.09
N VAL A 236 -1.36 22.55 0.51
CA VAL A 236 -0.61 21.51 -0.21
C VAL A 236 -0.31 20.34 0.72
N GLY A 237 -0.19 19.13 0.13
CA GLY A 237 0.31 17.95 0.84
C GLY A 237 0.70 16.82 -0.12
N PRO A 238 1.52 15.86 0.36
CA PRO A 238 1.89 14.68 -0.43
C PRO A 238 0.67 13.79 -0.61
N CYS A 239 0.50 13.26 -1.82
CA CYS A 239 -0.65 12.43 -2.14
C CYS A 239 -0.31 11.38 -3.18
N ILE A 240 -0.92 10.22 -3.07
CA ILE A 240 -0.96 9.24 -4.15
C ILE A 240 -2.04 9.63 -5.16
N ASP A 241 -1.81 9.39 -6.43
CA ASP A 241 -2.60 9.91 -7.55
C ASP A 241 -4.11 9.62 -7.45
N PHE A 242 -4.49 8.38 -7.16
CA PHE A 242 -5.90 7.99 -7.16
C PHE A 242 -6.72 8.67 -6.04
N TYR A 243 -6.15 8.97 -4.86
CA TYR A 243 -6.82 9.77 -3.85
C TYR A 243 -7.00 11.21 -4.32
N ALA A 244 -5.98 11.76 -4.99
CA ALA A 244 -6.08 13.10 -5.56
C ALA A 244 -7.16 13.16 -6.65
N GLN A 245 -7.19 12.18 -7.58
CA GLN A 245 -8.18 12.15 -8.67
C GLN A 245 -9.61 11.97 -8.14
N ARG A 246 -9.82 11.02 -7.23
CA ARG A 246 -11.14 10.83 -6.59
C ARG A 246 -11.63 12.11 -5.92
N GLN A 247 -10.77 12.83 -5.19
CA GLN A 247 -11.16 14.08 -4.53
C GLN A 247 -11.42 15.20 -5.54
N ARG A 248 -10.67 15.26 -6.64
CA ARG A 248 -10.89 16.25 -7.72
C ARG A 248 -12.20 16.03 -8.47
N LEU A 249 -12.69 14.80 -8.54
CA LEU A 249 -13.97 14.44 -9.17
C LEU A 249 -15.17 14.55 -8.22
N SER A 250 -14.93 14.73 -6.90
CA SER A 250 -15.99 14.97 -5.94
C SER A 250 -16.49 16.43 -6.00
N GLU A 251 -17.66 16.70 -5.41
CA GLU A 251 -18.20 18.04 -5.28
C GLU A 251 -17.19 18.97 -4.59
N GLY A 252 -16.96 20.15 -5.16
CA GLY A 252 -15.95 21.10 -4.66
C GLY A 252 -14.51 20.78 -5.05
N GLY A 253 -14.28 19.72 -5.82
CA GLY A 253 -12.94 19.30 -6.23
C GLY A 253 -12.30 20.15 -7.35
N GLU A 254 -13.04 21.07 -7.97
CA GLU A 254 -12.57 21.96 -9.04
C GLU A 254 -11.43 22.89 -8.59
N SER A 255 -11.45 23.26 -7.30
CA SER A 255 -10.40 24.07 -6.67
C SER A 255 -9.08 23.32 -6.50
N LEU A 256 -9.06 21.99 -6.69
CA LEU A 256 -7.88 21.18 -6.49
C LEU A 256 -7.04 21.04 -7.75
N GLY A 257 -5.73 21.02 -7.56
CA GLY A 257 -4.74 20.60 -8.54
C GLY A 257 -3.94 19.42 -8.01
N PHE A 258 -3.40 18.63 -8.92
CA PHE A 258 -2.44 17.57 -8.61
C PHE A 258 -1.26 17.69 -9.55
N VAL A 259 -0.06 17.60 -9.02
CA VAL A 259 1.18 17.62 -9.80
C VAL A 259 2.06 16.43 -9.43
N THR A 260 2.54 15.76 -10.44
CA THR A 260 3.55 14.71 -10.32
C THR A 260 4.92 15.36 -10.55
N PRO A 261 5.80 15.45 -9.52
CA PRO A 261 7.11 16.09 -9.65
C PRO A 261 7.94 15.40 -10.73
N LYS A 262 8.27 16.14 -11.80
CA LYS A 262 8.93 15.59 -12.97
C LYS A 262 10.32 15.06 -12.64
N GLY A 263 10.56 13.78 -12.93
CA GLY A 263 11.84 13.11 -12.64
C GLY A 263 12.14 12.90 -11.15
N LEU A 264 11.18 13.17 -10.25
CA LEU A 264 11.33 13.08 -8.80
C LEU A 264 10.22 12.23 -8.15
N THR A 265 9.61 11.34 -8.93
CA THR A 265 8.60 10.37 -8.47
C THR A 265 8.87 9.00 -9.07
N VAL A 266 8.22 7.99 -8.54
CA VAL A 266 8.29 6.61 -9.04
C VAL A 266 6.90 6.09 -9.35
N LEU A 267 6.80 5.12 -10.26
CA LEU A 267 5.66 4.25 -10.34
C LEU A 267 5.71 3.22 -9.22
N ASN A 268 4.56 2.93 -8.66
CA ASN A 268 4.41 1.89 -7.66
C ASN A 268 3.32 0.93 -8.09
N CYS A 269 3.65 -0.37 -8.16
CA CYS A 269 2.65 -1.40 -8.31
C CYS A 269 1.91 -1.62 -7.00
N ASP A 270 0.63 -1.89 -7.12
CA ASP A 270 -0.20 -2.40 -6.03
C ASP A 270 -0.48 -3.87 -6.33
N PRO A 271 0.26 -4.81 -5.69
CA PRO A 271 0.28 -6.18 -6.14
C PRO A 271 -0.90 -7.03 -5.68
N ILE A 272 -1.02 -8.20 -6.33
CA ILE A 272 -1.88 -9.31 -5.95
C ILE A 272 -1.07 -10.61 -5.95
N ALA A 273 -1.34 -11.51 -5.01
CA ALA A 273 -0.68 -12.81 -4.91
C ALA A 273 -1.57 -13.89 -4.30
N VAL A 274 -1.38 -15.12 -4.71
CA VAL A 274 -1.89 -16.30 -4.01
C VAL A 274 -1.02 -16.56 -2.78
N LEU A 275 -1.64 -16.81 -1.63
CA LEU A 275 -0.93 -17.14 -0.41
C LEU A 275 -0.57 -18.63 -0.37
N LYS A 276 0.59 -18.94 0.22
CA LYS A 276 1.01 -20.33 0.42
C LYS A 276 0.03 -21.04 1.36
N GLY A 277 -0.36 -22.26 0.98
CA GLY A 277 -1.34 -23.04 1.75
C GLY A 277 -2.79 -22.56 1.57
N ALA A 278 -3.10 -21.72 0.58
CA ALA A 278 -4.45 -21.24 0.29
C ALA A 278 -5.46 -22.39 0.23
N PRO A 279 -6.48 -22.45 1.12
CA PRO A 279 -7.44 -23.55 1.15
C PRO A 279 -8.29 -23.64 -0.12
N ASN A 280 -8.56 -22.49 -0.75
CA ASN A 280 -9.35 -22.40 -1.98
C ASN A 280 -8.46 -22.01 -3.18
N ARG A 281 -7.28 -22.64 -3.32
CA ARG A 281 -6.25 -22.29 -4.32
C ARG A 281 -6.82 -22.09 -5.73
N ARG A 282 -7.69 -22.99 -6.22
CA ARG A 282 -8.27 -22.86 -7.58
C ARG A 282 -9.09 -21.58 -7.75
N VAL A 283 -9.84 -21.20 -6.73
CA VAL A 283 -10.62 -19.96 -6.75
C VAL A 283 -9.71 -18.74 -6.65
N ALA A 284 -8.66 -18.81 -5.80
CA ALA A 284 -7.64 -17.78 -5.68
C ALA A 284 -6.91 -17.51 -7.01
N GLU A 285 -6.49 -18.58 -7.71
CA GLU A 285 -5.87 -18.47 -9.03
C GLU A 285 -6.82 -17.83 -10.05
N LYS A 286 -8.12 -18.16 -10.01
CA LYS A 286 -9.15 -17.53 -10.87
C LYS A 286 -9.38 -16.06 -10.52
N PHE A 287 -9.30 -15.69 -9.26
CA PHE A 287 -9.39 -14.28 -8.86
C PHE A 287 -8.18 -13.49 -9.35
N VAL A 288 -6.96 -14.00 -9.18
CA VAL A 288 -5.75 -13.37 -9.72
C VAL A 288 -5.83 -13.24 -11.25
N GLU A 289 -6.25 -14.31 -11.95
CA GLU A 289 -6.47 -14.28 -13.39
C GLU A 289 -7.47 -13.19 -13.79
N PHE A 290 -8.63 -13.11 -13.14
CA PHE A 290 -9.67 -12.10 -13.39
C PHE A 290 -9.11 -10.67 -13.21
N VAL A 291 -8.44 -10.41 -12.09
CA VAL A 291 -7.88 -9.08 -11.80
C VAL A 291 -6.90 -8.65 -12.89
N MET A 292 -6.12 -9.58 -13.44
CA MET A 292 -5.11 -9.29 -14.46
C MET A 292 -5.64 -9.28 -15.90
N ARG A 293 -6.86 -9.75 -16.14
CA ARG A 293 -7.54 -9.67 -17.44
C ARG A 293 -8.11 -8.28 -17.72
N PRO A 294 -8.38 -7.94 -18.99
CA PRO A 294 -9.03 -6.66 -19.35
C PRO A 294 -10.31 -6.38 -18.54
N GLU A 295 -11.07 -7.40 -18.20
CA GLU A 295 -12.30 -7.29 -17.40
C GLU A 295 -12.05 -6.73 -16.01
N GLY A 296 -11.05 -7.22 -15.30
CA GLY A 296 -10.65 -6.70 -13.99
C GLY A 296 -9.92 -5.35 -14.10
N GLN A 297 -9.07 -5.19 -15.12
CA GLN A 297 -8.29 -3.98 -15.31
C GLN A 297 -9.12 -2.74 -15.70
N ARG A 298 -10.24 -2.93 -16.42
CA ARG A 298 -11.18 -1.85 -16.74
C ARG A 298 -11.86 -1.26 -15.52
N LEU A 299 -12.05 -2.03 -14.46
CA LEU A 299 -12.65 -1.53 -13.22
C LEU A 299 -11.87 -0.35 -12.65
N TRP A 300 -10.55 -0.35 -12.81
CA TRP A 300 -9.70 0.72 -12.31
C TRP A 300 -9.94 2.07 -13.00
N MET A 301 -10.28 2.06 -14.29
CA MET A 301 -10.16 3.23 -15.16
C MET A 301 -11.47 3.73 -15.74
N LEU A 302 -12.49 2.87 -15.88
CA LEU A 302 -13.76 3.25 -16.47
C LEU A 302 -14.64 3.98 -15.44
N PRO A 303 -15.49 4.90 -15.87
CA PRO A 303 -16.47 5.53 -14.99
C PRO A 303 -17.54 4.51 -14.57
N PRO A 304 -18.19 4.73 -13.42
CA PRO A 304 -19.29 3.88 -12.96
C PRO A 304 -20.41 3.79 -13.98
N GLY A 305 -20.95 2.57 -14.17
CA GLY A 305 -22.01 2.29 -15.12
C GLY A 305 -21.59 2.15 -16.58
N ALA A 306 -20.31 2.38 -16.91
CA ALA A 306 -19.79 2.10 -18.24
C ALA A 306 -19.74 0.58 -18.52
N PRO A 307 -19.99 0.11 -19.76
CA PRO A 307 -19.88 -1.30 -20.09
C PRO A 307 -18.50 -1.89 -19.75
N GLY A 308 -18.47 -2.88 -18.85
CA GLY A 308 -17.25 -3.51 -18.35
C GLY A 308 -16.49 -2.68 -17.29
N GLY A 309 -17.06 -1.58 -16.83
CA GLY A 309 -16.55 -0.77 -15.73
C GLY A 309 -17.20 -1.08 -14.39
N PRO A 310 -16.81 -0.34 -13.34
CA PRO A 310 -17.39 -0.48 -12.02
C PRO A 310 -18.89 -0.13 -12.03
N LYS A 311 -19.65 -0.70 -11.10
CA LYS A 311 -21.11 -0.49 -11.04
C LYS A 311 -21.49 0.81 -10.33
N GLN A 312 -20.82 1.16 -9.25
CA GLN A 312 -21.22 2.26 -8.35
C GLN A 312 -20.10 3.28 -8.08
N HIS A 313 -18.85 2.84 -8.00
CA HIS A 313 -17.76 3.66 -7.49
C HIS A 313 -16.64 3.86 -8.52
N ALA A 314 -16.29 5.10 -8.82
CA ALA A 314 -15.11 5.42 -9.60
C ALA A 314 -13.84 5.08 -8.79
N LEU A 315 -12.97 4.20 -9.33
CA LEU A 315 -11.78 3.76 -8.63
C LEU A 315 -10.55 4.64 -8.93
N GLU A 316 -10.52 5.25 -10.11
CA GLU A 316 -9.53 6.25 -10.54
C GLU A 316 -8.07 5.81 -10.39
N ARG A 317 -7.80 4.55 -10.71
CA ARG A 317 -6.45 3.99 -10.67
C ARG A 317 -5.95 3.67 -12.06
N LEU A 318 -4.63 3.54 -12.21
CA LEU A 318 -4.00 3.21 -13.48
C LEU A 318 -3.89 1.68 -13.64
N ALA A 319 -4.33 1.19 -14.80
CA ALA A 319 -4.23 -0.23 -15.15
C ALA A 319 -2.81 -0.63 -15.53
N VAL A 320 -2.51 -1.92 -15.46
CA VAL A 320 -1.21 -2.49 -15.87
C VAL A 320 -1.19 -2.93 -17.35
N LEU A 321 -2.31 -2.80 -18.06
CA LEU A 321 -2.42 -3.17 -19.46
C LEU A 321 -2.28 -1.94 -20.37
N PRO A 322 -1.23 -1.84 -21.20
CA PRO A 322 -1.04 -0.71 -22.12
C PRO A 322 -2.19 -0.50 -23.09
N SER A 323 -2.89 -1.57 -23.48
CA SER A 323 -4.04 -1.52 -24.39
C SER A 323 -5.21 -0.67 -23.88
N LEU A 324 -5.27 -0.39 -22.58
CA LEU A 324 -6.31 0.44 -21.96
C LEU A 324 -6.00 1.96 -22.01
N TYR A 325 -4.88 2.36 -22.59
CA TYR A 325 -4.47 3.77 -22.71
C TYR A 325 -4.61 4.31 -24.14
N GLY A 326 -5.06 3.47 -25.08
CA GLY A 326 -5.29 3.88 -26.46
C GLY A 326 -6.57 4.70 -26.63
N PRO A 327 -6.71 5.41 -27.76
CA PRO A 327 -7.89 6.26 -28.02
C PRO A 327 -9.22 5.49 -28.06
N ASP A 328 -9.16 4.21 -28.40
CA ASP A 328 -10.34 3.35 -28.53
C ASP A 328 -10.69 2.58 -27.23
N ALA A 329 -9.93 2.78 -26.18
CA ALA A 329 -10.09 2.01 -24.93
C ALA A 329 -11.33 2.43 -24.09
N GLY A 330 -11.95 3.58 -24.41
CA GLY A 330 -13.08 4.13 -23.63
C GLY A 330 -12.67 4.69 -22.27
N THR A 331 -11.39 4.62 -21.93
CA THR A 331 -10.82 5.13 -20.67
C THR A 331 -10.34 6.57 -20.84
N ARG A 332 -10.33 7.34 -19.74
CA ARG A 332 -9.79 8.72 -19.69
C ARG A 332 -8.81 8.85 -18.53
N PRO A 333 -7.66 8.17 -18.58
CA PRO A 333 -6.69 8.23 -17.50
C PRO A 333 -6.12 9.64 -17.37
N ALA A 334 -5.79 10.01 -16.13
CA ALA A 334 -5.11 11.27 -15.87
C ALA A 334 -3.72 11.35 -16.50
N MET A 335 -3.10 10.18 -16.76
CA MET A 335 -1.79 10.03 -17.39
C MET A 335 -1.63 8.62 -17.97
N ASN A 336 -0.69 8.45 -18.89
CA ASN A 336 -0.23 7.15 -19.36
C ASN A 336 1.08 6.77 -18.63
N PRO A 337 1.07 5.77 -17.72
CA PRO A 337 2.27 5.40 -16.95
C PRO A 337 3.39 4.80 -17.82
N PHE A 338 3.07 4.29 -19.00
CA PHE A 338 4.05 3.70 -19.92
C PHE A 338 4.83 4.75 -20.73
N GLU A 339 4.44 6.03 -20.67
CA GLU A 339 5.16 7.16 -21.25
C GLU A 339 6.09 7.87 -20.27
N LEU A 340 6.09 7.45 -18.98
CA LEU A 340 6.98 8.03 -18.00
C LEU A 340 8.42 7.52 -18.17
N PRO A 341 9.42 8.39 -17.99
CA PRO A 341 10.82 7.97 -17.99
C PRO A 341 11.10 7.07 -16.79
N PRO A 342 12.09 6.18 -16.87
CA PRO A 342 12.58 5.44 -15.73
C PRO A 342 13.00 6.34 -14.57
N ALA A 343 12.75 5.91 -13.34
CA ALA A 343 13.17 6.61 -12.13
C ALA A 343 14.56 6.08 -11.70
N ASP A 344 15.60 6.44 -12.44
CA ASP A 344 16.97 5.92 -12.24
C ASP A 344 17.55 6.24 -10.86
N PHE A 345 17.00 7.24 -10.16
CA PHE A 345 17.41 7.59 -8.80
C PHE A 345 16.89 6.59 -7.74
N TYR A 346 15.91 5.75 -8.11
CA TYR A 346 15.22 4.91 -7.14
C TYR A 346 15.83 3.51 -7.06
N ASP A 347 16.24 3.13 -5.85
CA ASP A 347 16.81 1.84 -5.52
C ASP A 347 15.91 1.10 -4.51
N ALA A 348 15.26 0.05 -4.98
CA ALA A 348 14.36 -0.79 -4.16
C ALA A 348 15.10 -1.46 -2.98
N ALA A 349 16.39 -1.78 -3.12
CA ALA A 349 17.17 -2.38 -2.04
C ALA A 349 17.38 -1.38 -0.89
N LYS A 350 17.52 -0.08 -1.19
CA LYS A 350 17.55 0.96 -0.16
C LYS A 350 16.23 1.12 0.56
N GLU A 351 15.10 1.06 -0.18
CA GLU A 351 13.77 1.05 0.45
C GLU A 351 13.60 -0.14 1.39
N ASP A 352 13.94 -1.35 0.93
CA ASP A 352 13.82 -2.58 1.72
C ASP A 352 14.68 -2.51 3.01
N ALA A 353 15.91 -2.04 2.91
CA ALA A 353 16.80 -1.88 4.06
C ALA A 353 16.25 -0.93 5.14
N ARG A 354 15.41 0.05 4.77
CA ARG A 354 14.82 1.05 5.67
C ARG A 354 13.35 0.74 6.04
N LEU A 355 12.72 -0.20 5.36
CA LEU A 355 11.29 -0.48 5.46
C LEU A 355 10.80 -0.65 6.90
N ALA A 356 11.56 -1.33 7.74
CA ALA A 356 11.19 -1.62 9.11
C ALA A 356 11.36 -0.41 10.05
N ILE A 357 12.46 0.34 9.93
CA ILE A 357 12.84 1.39 10.88
C ILE A 357 12.30 2.78 10.48
N LEU A 358 12.25 3.09 9.19
CA LEU A 358 11.95 4.43 8.70
C LEU A 358 10.61 4.98 9.23
N PRO A 359 9.51 4.21 9.28
CA PRO A 359 8.24 4.71 9.81
C PRO A 359 8.34 5.18 11.26
N ASP A 360 9.00 4.41 12.11
CA ASP A 360 9.15 4.74 13.53
C ASP A 360 10.12 5.90 13.74
N TYR A 361 11.24 5.92 13.01
CA TYR A 361 12.18 7.03 13.05
C TYR A 361 11.52 8.36 12.66
N LEU A 362 10.78 8.38 11.54
CA LEU A 362 10.08 9.59 11.09
C LEU A 362 8.90 9.95 12.02
N ARG A 363 8.21 8.98 12.61
CA ARG A 363 7.18 9.23 13.63
C ARG A 363 7.77 9.98 14.81
N VAL A 364 8.89 9.51 15.36
CA VAL A 364 9.57 10.20 16.46
C VAL A 364 10.09 11.57 16.03
N ALA A 365 10.77 11.64 14.87
CA ALA A 365 11.42 12.85 14.43
C ALA A 365 10.46 13.97 14.02
N LEU A 366 9.33 13.63 13.38
CA LEU A 366 8.44 14.59 12.75
C LEU A 366 7.09 14.71 13.46
N VAL A 367 6.48 13.59 13.87
CA VAL A 367 5.10 13.57 14.39
C VAL A 367 5.07 13.84 15.88
N GLU A 368 5.82 13.07 16.69
CA GLU A 368 5.80 13.19 18.14
C GLU A 368 6.48 14.49 18.64
N ASN A 369 7.43 15.00 17.88
CA ASN A 369 8.12 16.26 18.18
C ASN A 369 7.65 17.42 17.29
N HIS A 370 6.45 17.33 16.72
CA HIS A 370 5.92 18.32 15.79
C HIS A 370 5.82 19.73 16.40
N GLU A 371 5.23 19.86 17.58
CA GLU A 371 5.06 21.18 18.20
C GLU A 371 6.38 21.87 18.57
N PRO A 372 7.37 21.21 19.22
CA PRO A 372 8.70 21.77 19.38
C PRO A 372 9.37 22.15 18.06
N LEU A 373 9.28 21.29 17.04
CA LEU A 373 9.83 21.52 15.71
C LEU A 373 9.21 22.77 15.04
N ARG A 374 7.88 22.90 15.08
CA ARG A 374 7.19 24.09 14.53
C ARG A 374 7.63 25.38 15.20
N ARG A 375 7.74 25.40 16.53
CA ARG A 375 8.21 26.57 17.27
C ARG A 375 9.63 26.94 16.91
N ALA A 376 10.53 25.98 16.84
CA ALA A 376 11.91 26.18 16.42
C ALA A 376 11.99 26.77 15.00
N TRP A 377 11.23 26.19 14.06
CA TRP A 377 11.16 26.67 12.70
C TRP A 377 10.60 28.09 12.60
N GLN A 378 9.55 28.40 13.35
CA GLN A 378 8.99 29.76 13.41
C GLN A 378 10.00 30.77 13.94
N ALA A 379 10.83 30.40 14.93
CA ALA A 379 11.91 31.25 15.43
C ALA A 379 12.97 31.50 14.35
N VAL A 380 13.35 30.46 13.59
CA VAL A 380 14.29 30.59 12.46
C VAL A 380 13.72 31.51 11.37
N ILE A 381 12.45 31.35 10.97
CA ILE A 381 11.80 32.20 9.97
C ILE A 381 11.76 33.68 10.43
N ARG A 382 11.43 33.94 11.69
CA ARG A 382 11.31 35.32 12.23
C ARG A 382 12.65 36.07 12.32
N LYS A 383 13.74 35.34 12.49
CA LYS A 383 15.10 35.98 12.55
C LYS A 383 15.54 36.54 11.20
N GLY A 384 14.85 36.20 10.12
CA GLY A 384 15.20 36.66 8.78
C GLY A 384 16.51 36.04 8.26
N THR A 385 16.98 36.48 7.13
CA THR A 385 18.12 35.94 6.39
C THR A 385 19.50 36.21 7.03
N PRO A 386 20.49 35.34 6.81
CA PRO A 386 20.41 34.04 6.16
C PRO A 386 19.86 32.98 7.13
N LEU A 387 19.08 32.01 6.61
CA LEU A 387 18.52 30.92 7.41
C LEU A 387 19.57 29.99 8.05
N GLU A 388 20.83 30.10 7.63
CA GLU A 388 22.00 29.42 8.21
C GLU A 388 22.60 30.24 9.38
N PRO A 389 23.06 29.60 10.47
CA PRO A 389 23.19 28.15 10.70
C PRO A 389 21.96 27.49 11.36
N GLY A 390 20.92 28.24 11.70
CA GLY A 390 19.74 27.69 12.39
C GLY A 390 19.02 26.59 11.60
N VAL A 391 18.95 26.71 10.27
CA VAL A 391 18.40 25.68 9.40
C VAL A 391 19.22 24.40 9.46
N SER A 392 20.55 24.51 9.38
CA SER A 392 21.43 23.34 9.44
C SER A 392 21.25 22.57 10.73
N LEU A 393 21.15 23.24 11.87
CA LEU A 393 20.91 22.59 13.16
C LEU A 393 19.53 21.92 13.21
N LEU A 394 18.50 22.58 12.68
CA LEU A 394 17.12 22.05 12.65
C LEU A 394 17.02 20.75 11.85
N VAL A 395 17.63 20.72 10.65
CA VAL A 395 17.39 19.67 9.63
C VAL A 395 18.37 18.50 9.69
N GLN A 396 19.45 18.59 10.48
CA GLN A 396 20.45 17.54 10.56
C GLN A 396 19.83 16.22 11.05
N PRO A 397 19.90 15.12 10.28
CA PRO A 397 19.38 13.83 10.73
C PRO A 397 20.12 13.32 11.97
N LEU A 398 19.46 12.55 12.82
CA LEU A 398 20.08 11.90 13.98
C LEU A 398 20.88 10.66 13.62
N LEU A 399 20.49 10.00 12.54
CA LEU A 399 21.12 8.80 12.02
C LEU A 399 21.64 9.07 10.62
N SER A 400 22.80 8.51 10.29
CA SER A 400 23.21 8.38 8.90
C SER A 400 22.39 7.32 8.17
N GLU A 401 22.43 7.30 6.83
CA GLU A 401 21.76 6.28 6.04
C GLU A 401 22.23 4.86 6.40
N GLU A 402 23.53 4.70 6.64
CA GLU A 402 24.16 3.43 7.03
C GLU A 402 23.72 2.96 8.41
N GLU A 403 23.68 3.88 9.39
CA GLU A 403 23.20 3.59 10.74
C GLU A 403 21.73 3.19 10.74
N MET A 404 20.90 3.86 9.95
CA MET A 404 19.49 3.50 9.80
C MET A 404 19.34 2.08 9.25
N ALA A 405 20.04 1.74 8.18
CA ALA A 405 20.01 0.40 7.60
C ALA A 405 20.53 -0.67 8.58
N ARG A 406 21.59 -0.37 9.34
CA ARG A 406 22.13 -1.27 10.37
C ARG A 406 21.13 -1.50 11.51
N LEU A 407 20.59 -0.43 12.08
CA LEU A 407 19.60 -0.52 13.16
C LEU A 407 18.31 -1.21 12.68
N GLY A 408 17.90 -0.97 11.45
CA GLY A 408 16.78 -1.66 10.82
C GLY A 408 16.91 -3.19 10.91
N ARG A 409 18.07 -3.70 10.52
CA ARG A 409 18.38 -5.14 10.62
C ARG A 409 18.52 -5.64 12.05
N GLU A 410 19.25 -4.92 12.91
CA GLU A 410 19.60 -5.38 14.25
C GLU A 410 18.47 -5.24 15.27
N VAL A 411 17.66 -4.18 15.16
CA VAL A 411 16.72 -3.78 16.20
C VAL A 411 15.26 -3.77 15.71
N TRP A 412 15.02 -3.44 14.45
CA TRP A 412 13.65 -3.33 13.91
C TRP A 412 13.15 -4.61 13.22
N THR A 413 14.03 -5.54 12.85
CA THR A 413 13.62 -6.85 12.33
C THR A 413 13.24 -7.77 13.50
N PRO A 414 11.98 -8.27 13.58
CA PRO A 414 11.55 -9.17 14.63
C PRO A 414 12.34 -10.47 14.64
N ILE A 415 12.54 -11.04 15.82
CA ILE A 415 13.11 -12.38 15.99
C ILE A 415 11.97 -13.38 15.87
N VAL A 416 11.99 -14.17 14.80
CA VAL A 416 10.97 -15.19 14.53
C VAL A 416 11.46 -16.53 15.03
N THR A 417 10.64 -17.21 15.82
CA THR A 417 10.90 -18.60 16.24
C THR A 417 10.57 -19.53 15.09
N LEU A 418 11.48 -20.43 14.75
CA LEU A 418 11.27 -21.41 13.68
C LEU A 418 10.23 -22.47 14.08
N GLU A 419 9.47 -22.95 13.11
CA GLU A 419 8.55 -24.07 13.29
C GLU A 419 9.32 -25.32 13.77
N GLY A 420 8.82 -25.96 14.83
CA GLY A 420 9.50 -27.12 15.45
C GLY A 420 10.55 -26.78 16.50
N ALA A 421 10.73 -25.51 16.87
CA ALA A 421 11.63 -25.12 17.97
C ALA A 421 11.21 -25.73 19.31
N THR A 422 12.20 -26.20 20.06
CA THR A 422 12.00 -26.73 21.42
C THR A 422 11.52 -25.64 22.38
N PRO A 423 10.90 -26.01 23.53
CA PRO A 423 10.50 -25.05 24.55
C PRO A 423 11.63 -24.13 25.03
N ASP A 424 12.86 -24.63 25.11
CA ASP A 424 14.03 -23.84 25.49
C ASP A 424 14.42 -22.84 24.44
N GLU A 425 14.39 -23.22 23.14
CA GLU A 425 14.64 -22.31 22.00
C GLU A 425 13.55 -21.26 21.89
N GLN A 426 12.30 -21.62 22.12
CA GLN A 426 11.18 -20.67 22.18
C GLN A 426 11.37 -19.65 23.29
N ALA A 427 11.73 -20.11 24.51
CA ALA A 427 11.99 -19.22 25.65
C ALA A 427 13.21 -18.32 25.42
N GLU A 428 14.24 -18.79 24.73
CA GLU A 428 15.40 -17.99 24.35
C GLU A 428 15.05 -16.94 23.30
N ALA A 429 14.30 -17.30 22.25
CA ALA A 429 13.82 -16.38 21.21
C ALA A 429 12.93 -15.30 21.83
N GLN A 430 12.03 -15.64 22.73
CA GLN A 430 11.19 -14.67 23.44
C GLN A 430 12.03 -13.68 24.26
N ARG A 431 13.03 -14.15 25.02
CA ARG A 431 13.92 -13.26 25.78
C ARG A 431 14.71 -12.30 24.89
N LYS A 432 15.19 -12.79 23.74
CA LYS A 432 15.87 -11.96 22.74
C LYS A 432 14.92 -10.92 22.16
N GLU A 433 13.68 -11.30 21.85
CA GLU A 433 12.68 -10.37 21.33
C GLU A 433 12.30 -9.30 22.36
N GLU A 434 12.12 -9.65 23.62
CA GLU A 434 11.88 -8.68 24.69
C GLU A 434 13.05 -7.69 24.87
N ALA A 435 14.28 -8.19 24.79
CA ALA A 435 15.49 -7.34 24.86
C ALA A 435 15.57 -6.41 23.62
N ARG A 436 15.23 -6.91 22.44
CA ARG A 436 15.13 -6.13 21.21
C ARG A 436 14.09 -5.01 21.34
N GLN A 437 12.90 -5.31 21.84
CA GLN A 437 11.82 -4.32 22.03
C GLN A 437 12.22 -3.24 23.04
N ARG A 438 12.89 -3.59 24.14
CA ARG A 438 13.43 -2.61 25.11
C ARG A 438 14.45 -1.69 24.41
N ARG A 439 15.42 -2.25 23.69
CA ARG A 439 16.43 -1.46 22.97
C ARG A 439 15.79 -0.51 21.95
N LYS A 440 14.73 -0.96 21.24
CA LYS A 440 13.95 -0.13 20.33
C LYS A 440 13.34 1.07 21.08
N SER A 441 12.64 0.83 22.18
CA SER A 441 12.01 1.87 23.00
C SER A 441 13.02 2.88 23.56
N ASP A 442 14.18 2.39 24.01
CA ASP A 442 15.26 3.24 24.53
C ASP A 442 15.82 4.16 23.44
N LEU A 443 16.00 3.64 22.22
CA LEU A 443 16.45 4.44 21.07
C LEU A 443 15.43 5.51 20.68
N GLU A 444 14.15 5.17 20.58
CA GLU A 444 13.07 6.12 20.27
C GLU A 444 13.01 7.25 21.30
N THR A 445 13.14 6.91 22.58
CA THR A 445 13.21 7.90 23.68
C THR A 445 14.43 8.81 23.55
N ALA A 446 15.60 8.25 23.32
CA ALA A 446 16.84 9.01 23.18
C ALA A 446 16.80 9.95 21.96
N TRP A 447 16.20 9.51 20.85
CA TRP A 447 15.99 10.37 19.67
C TRP A 447 15.08 11.56 20.00
N SER A 448 13.94 11.31 20.65
CA SER A 448 12.99 12.36 21.03
C SER A 448 13.65 13.41 21.95
N GLU A 449 14.37 12.98 22.98
CA GLU A 449 15.07 13.87 23.90
C GLU A 449 16.17 14.69 23.19
N THR A 450 16.92 14.08 22.28
CA THR A 450 17.97 14.76 21.53
C THR A 450 17.40 15.82 20.62
N LEU A 451 16.27 15.53 19.92
CA LEU A 451 15.58 16.50 19.09
C LEU A 451 15.02 17.68 19.89
N ARG A 452 14.37 17.42 21.03
CA ARG A 452 13.85 18.48 21.90
C ARG A 452 14.93 19.41 22.36
N ARG A 453 16.07 18.90 22.88
CA ARG A 453 17.23 19.70 23.28
C ARG A 453 17.80 20.52 22.11
N ARG A 454 17.83 19.94 20.90
CA ARG A 454 18.29 20.63 19.68
C ARG A 454 17.35 21.77 19.32
N TYR A 455 16.05 21.56 19.38
CA TYR A 455 15.06 22.60 19.05
C TYR A 455 15.05 23.74 20.07
N GLU A 456 15.26 23.45 21.35
CA GLU A 456 15.37 24.46 22.41
C GLU A 456 16.57 25.45 22.22
N GLN A 457 17.62 25.04 21.50
CA GLN A 457 18.75 25.93 21.19
C GLN A 457 18.42 27.00 20.13
N LEU A 458 17.28 26.91 19.46
CA LEU A 458 16.88 27.81 18.38
C LEU A 458 15.95 28.95 18.82
N PHE A 459 15.52 28.96 20.06
CA PHE A 459 14.65 30.01 20.65
C PHE A 459 15.38 31.25 21.11
#